data_9aac46599d82adb3da2d467bb833cd24
#
_entry.id   9aac46599d82adb3da2d467bb833cd24
#
_cell.length_a   1.000
_cell.length_b   1.000
_cell.length_c   1.000
_cell.angle_alpha   90.00
_cell.angle_beta   90.00
_cell.angle_gamma   90.00
#
_symmetry.space_group_name_H-M   'P 1'
#
loop_
_entity.id
_entity.type
_entity.pdbx_description
1 polymer ?
#
loop_
_entity_poly.entity_id
_entity_poly.type
_entity_poly.pdbx_seq_one_letter_code
_entity_poly.pdbx_strand_id
1 'polypeptide(L)'
;AYIWWNFPVSDFVRDHILLGPAYGNGKDIASDVSGFVSNPMEHAEASKVSLYGIADYTWNMKAYDAKTDWLKGIEDLLPGNSEALRTFALYNKDLGQNGHGFRREEGEELKDIAAAAVKGDRKAIEEINTKCIQLKNACDLLLADKSNKELIRELRPWLLQAKNLADYGTTVVMMNLGNNIINFNNLYQQAKSIQEQMFELENSDVRHALQPGIKVGTKVMLPTLHKLFSIAVDNYNKQNGTNLSNVAEYM
;
A
#
# COMPACT_ATOMS: atom_id res chain seq x y z
N ALA A 1 -4.44 -33.35 -12.48
CA ALA A 1 -4.90 -32.65 -11.26
C ALA A 1 -5.23 -31.20 -11.57
N TYR A 2 -6.12 -30.60 -10.78
CA TYR A 2 -6.36 -29.15 -10.80
C TYR A 2 -5.67 -28.51 -9.61
N ILE A 3 -5.13 -27.30 -9.81
CA ILE A 3 -4.61 -26.47 -8.72
C ILE A 3 -5.68 -25.46 -8.33
N TRP A 4 -6.08 -25.47 -7.06
CA TRP A 4 -6.82 -24.39 -6.42
C TRP A 4 -5.83 -23.33 -5.96
N TRP A 5 -5.85 -22.17 -6.61
CA TRP A 5 -4.93 -21.08 -6.33
C TRP A 5 -5.61 -19.99 -5.48
N ASN A 6 -5.30 -19.96 -4.20
CA ASN A 6 -5.81 -18.97 -3.26
C ASN A 6 -5.11 -17.61 -3.46
N PHE A 7 -5.39 -16.97 -4.59
CA PHE A 7 -4.91 -15.64 -4.95
C PHE A 7 -5.80 -15.04 -6.05
N PRO A 8 -6.18 -13.73 -5.94
CA PRO A 8 -5.86 -12.75 -4.90
C PRO A 8 -6.83 -12.71 -3.72
N VAL A 9 -7.42 -13.81 -3.30
CA VAL A 9 -8.36 -13.86 -2.17
C VAL A 9 -7.83 -13.10 -0.94
N SER A 10 -8.68 -12.32 -0.30
CA SER A 10 -8.36 -11.52 0.90
C SER A 10 -9.25 -11.85 2.11
N ASP A 11 -9.92 -12.99 2.12
CA ASP A 11 -10.82 -13.41 3.20
C ASP A 11 -10.14 -13.58 4.57
N PHE A 12 -8.82 -13.69 4.59
CA PHE A 12 -7.98 -13.73 5.79
C PHE A 12 -7.43 -12.35 6.21
N VAL A 13 -7.59 -11.30 5.37
CA VAL A 13 -7.10 -9.92 5.59
C VAL A 13 -8.04 -8.91 4.88
N ARG A 14 -9.31 -8.93 5.22
CA ARG A 14 -10.35 -8.14 4.53
C ARG A 14 -10.19 -6.63 4.67
N ASP A 15 -9.38 -6.18 5.62
CA ASP A 15 -8.95 -4.80 5.78
C ASP A 15 -7.94 -4.33 4.72
N HIS A 16 -7.38 -5.25 3.92
CA HIS A 16 -6.47 -4.98 2.82
C HIS A 16 -7.11 -5.28 1.46
N ILE A 17 -6.63 -4.59 0.43
CA ILE A 17 -6.91 -4.91 -0.97
C ILE A 17 -5.61 -5.40 -1.64
N LEU A 18 -5.67 -6.58 -2.29
CA LEU A 18 -4.48 -7.26 -2.79
C LEU A 18 -4.35 -7.04 -4.30
N LEU A 19 -3.49 -6.10 -4.70
CA LEU A 19 -3.31 -5.68 -6.10
C LEU A 19 -1.95 -6.13 -6.67
N GLY A 20 -1.32 -7.11 -6.06
CA GLY A 20 0.01 -7.55 -6.46
C GLY A 20 0.04 -8.45 -7.68
N PRO A 21 1.24 -8.66 -8.25
CA PRO A 21 1.45 -9.63 -9.31
C PRO A 21 1.30 -11.07 -8.82
N ALA A 22 0.89 -11.98 -9.71
CA ALA A 22 0.74 -13.40 -9.43
C ALA A 22 2.11 -14.10 -9.43
N TYR A 23 2.56 -14.55 -8.27
CA TYR A 23 3.78 -15.33 -8.11
C TYR A 23 3.45 -16.71 -7.53
N GLY A 24 4.38 -17.63 -7.61
CA GLY A 24 4.41 -18.72 -6.67
C GLY A 24 4.31 -20.13 -7.25
N ASN A 25 3.94 -20.32 -8.51
CA ASN A 25 3.98 -21.64 -9.12
C ASN A 25 5.18 -21.76 -10.08
N GLY A 26 5.76 -22.97 -10.19
CA GLY A 26 6.83 -23.25 -11.16
C GLY A 26 6.34 -23.18 -12.60
N LYS A 27 7.25 -22.91 -13.53
CA LYS A 27 6.92 -22.91 -14.97
C LYS A 27 6.97 -24.30 -15.61
N ASP A 28 7.43 -25.29 -14.87
CA ASP A 28 7.65 -26.69 -15.28
C ASP A 28 6.47 -27.61 -15.01
N ILE A 29 5.45 -27.14 -14.29
CA ILE A 29 4.29 -27.97 -13.89
C ILE A 29 3.22 -28.13 -14.99
N ALA A 30 3.41 -27.51 -16.16
CA ALA A 30 2.41 -27.51 -17.24
C ALA A 30 1.96 -28.91 -17.69
N SER A 31 2.87 -29.91 -17.62
CA SER A 31 2.56 -31.29 -17.94
C SER A 31 1.83 -32.05 -16.83
N ASP A 32 1.88 -31.54 -15.59
CA ASP A 32 1.43 -32.27 -14.40
C ASP A 32 0.02 -31.89 -13.98
N VAL A 33 -0.48 -30.74 -14.50
CA VAL A 33 -1.77 -30.20 -14.14
C VAL A 33 -2.74 -30.11 -15.32
N SER A 34 -4.00 -30.32 -15.05
CA SER A 34 -5.09 -30.20 -16.04
C SER A 34 -5.71 -28.80 -16.07
N GLY A 35 -5.36 -27.93 -15.12
CA GLY A 35 -5.85 -26.57 -15.05
C GLY A 35 -5.75 -25.93 -13.67
N PHE A 36 -6.22 -24.69 -13.60
CA PHE A 36 -6.21 -23.87 -12.40
C PHE A 36 -7.60 -23.33 -12.10
N VAL A 37 -7.89 -23.17 -10.82
CA VAL A 37 -9.05 -22.44 -10.31
C VAL A 37 -8.53 -21.35 -9.40
N SER A 38 -8.71 -20.09 -9.76
CA SER A 38 -8.35 -18.95 -8.93
C SER A 38 -9.47 -18.63 -7.95
N ASN A 39 -9.10 -18.26 -6.72
CA ASN A 39 -9.99 -17.73 -5.70
C ASN A 39 -9.71 -16.22 -5.56
N PRO A 40 -10.55 -15.32 -6.15
CA PRO A 40 -10.34 -13.88 -6.12
C PRO A 40 -10.84 -13.24 -4.83
N MET A 41 -10.58 -11.92 -4.68
CA MET A 41 -11.22 -11.10 -3.66
C MET A 41 -12.73 -10.95 -3.93
N GLU A 42 -13.48 -10.51 -2.93
CA GLU A 42 -14.89 -10.07 -3.09
C GLU A 42 -15.02 -8.80 -3.98
N HIS A 43 -13.93 -8.11 -4.25
CA HIS A 43 -13.81 -6.94 -5.11
C HIS A 43 -13.49 -7.39 -6.54
N ALA A 44 -14.53 -7.55 -7.35
CA ALA A 44 -14.43 -8.20 -8.66
C ALA A 44 -13.54 -7.42 -9.66
N GLU A 45 -13.69 -6.09 -9.73
CA GLU A 45 -12.89 -5.27 -10.64
C GLU A 45 -11.44 -5.15 -10.16
N ALA A 46 -11.23 -4.93 -8.86
CA ALA A 46 -9.90 -4.87 -8.28
C ALA A 46 -9.13 -6.19 -8.43
N SER A 47 -9.81 -7.33 -8.35
CA SER A 47 -9.21 -8.66 -8.56
C SER A 47 -8.61 -8.83 -9.95
N LYS A 48 -9.11 -8.14 -10.97
CA LYS A 48 -8.61 -8.22 -12.35
C LYS A 48 -7.15 -7.81 -12.47
N VAL A 49 -6.66 -6.92 -11.60
CA VAL A 49 -5.23 -6.53 -11.56
C VAL A 49 -4.32 -7.74 -11.41
N SER A 50 -4.69 -8.71 -10.57
CA SER A 50 -3.92 -9.93 -10.34
C SER A 50 -4.37 -11.08 -11.25
N LEU A 51 -5.66 -11.16 -11.58
CA LEU A 51 -6.23 -12.21 -12.42
C LEU A 51 -5.65 -12.21 -13.85
N TYR A 52 -5.27 -11.04 -14.37
CA TYR A 52 -4.60 -10.94 -15.66
C TYR A 52 -3.34 -11.82 -15.70
N GLY A 53 -2.46 -11.66 -14.71
CA GLY A 53 -1.24 -12.46 -14.62
C GLY A 53 -1.53 -13.96 -14.40
N ILE A 54 -2.59 -14.31 -13.65
CA ILE A 54 -3.00 -15.72 -13.48
C ILE A 54 -3.45 -16.31 -14.82
N ALA A 55 -4.23 -15.56 -15.58
CA ALA A 55 -4.68 -15.99 -16.90
C ALA A 55 -3.50 -16.21 -17.85
N ASP A 56 -2.58 -15.25 -17.94
CA ASP A 56 -1.41 -15.36 -18.81
C ASP A 56 -0.51 -16.53 -18.38
N TYR A 57 -0.26 -16.69 -17.08
CA TYR A 57 0.47 -17.84 -16.54
C TYR A 57 -0.15 -19.16 -16.97
N THR A 58 -1.47 -19.31 -16.90
CA THR A 58 -2.15 -20.57 -17.22
C THR A 58 -2.18 -20.87 -18.71
N TRP A 59 -2.20 -19.84 -19.57
CA TRP A 59 -2.17 -19.99 -21.02
C TRP A 59 -0.76 -20.20 -21.58
N ASN A 60 0.25 -19.54 -21.01
CA ASN A 60 1.62 -19.58 -21.52
C ASN A 60 2.68 -19.54 -20.42
N MET A 61 2.73 -20.55 -19.56
CA MET A 61 3.68 -20.63 -18.44
C MET A 61 5.12 -20.34 -18.81
N LYS A 62 5.57 -20.78 -20.01
CA LYS A 62 6.98 -20.64 -20.41
C LYS A 62 7.37 -19.18 -20.60
N ALA A 63 6.51 -18.39 -21.21
CA ALA A 63 6.76 -16.97 -21.49
C ALA A 63 6.35 -16.04 -20.32
N TYR A 64 5.58 -16.55 -19.36
CA TYR A 64 5.07 -15.75 -18.25
C TYR A 64 6.16 -15.01 -17.49
N ASP A 65 5.97 -13.70 -17.29
CA ASP A 65 6.76 -12.86 -16.40
C ASP A 65 5.82 -12.05 -15.49
N ALA A 66 5.86 -12.37 -14.21
CA ALA A 66 4.91 -11.84 -13.24
C ALA A 66 4.85 -10.31 -13.20
N LYS A 67 6.00 -9.62 -13.35
CA LYS A 67 6.05 -8.15 -13.33
C LYS A 67 5.53 -7.57 -14.64
N THR A 68 5.97 -8.08 -15.75
CA THR A 68 5.57 -7.60 -17.10
C THR A 68 4.07 -7.78 -17.31
N ASP A 69 3.54 -8.93 -16.91
CA ASP A 69 2.13 -9.24 -17.13
C ASP A 69 1.22 -8.51 -16.15
N TRP A 70 1.70 -8.26 -14.92
CA TRP A 70 1.03 -7.35 -13.99
C TRP A 70 0.92 -5.93 -14.53
N LEU A 71 1.98 -5.39 -15.13
CA LEU A 71 1.96 -4.05 -15.75
C LEU A 71 0.99 -3.98 -16.94
N LYS A 72 0.94 -5.04 -17.77
CA LYS A 72 -0.04 -5.12 -18.87
C LYS A 72 -1.47 -5.17 -18.34
N GLY A 73 -1.72 -5.98 -17.30
CA GLY A 73 -3.04 -6.07 -16.66
C GLY A 73 -3.53 -4.73 -16.11
N ILE A 74 -2.64 -3.95 -15.52
CA ILE A 74 -2.93 -2.58 -15.06
C ILE A 74 -3.24 -1.66 -16.25
N GLU A 75 -2.44 -1.73 -17.33
CA GLU A 75 -2.64 -0.93 -18.54
C GLU A 75 -3.97 -1.25 -19.22
N ASP A 76 -4.31 -2.53 -19.36
CA ASP A 76 -5.58 -2.95 -19.98
C ASP A 76 -6.80 -2.56 -19.12
N LEU A 77 -6.65 -2.58 -17.80
CA LEU A 77 -7.75 -2.27 -16.87
C LEU A 77 -8.04 -0.77 -16.78
N LEU A 78 -6.99 0.06 -16.85
CA LEU A 78 -7.10 1.51 -16.71
C LEU A 78 -6.06 2.25 -17.58
N PRO A 79 -6.15 2.21 -18.93
CA PRO A 79 -5.09 2.68 -19.83
C PRO A 79 -4.79 4.18 -19.67
N GLY A 80 -5.78 5.01 -19.35
CA GLY A 80 -5.60 6.46 -19.17
C GLY A 80 -4.89 6.85 -17.87
N ASN A 81 -4.89 5.99 -16.84
CA ASN A 81 -4.34 6.24 -15.52
C ASN A 81 -3.57 5.02 -14.96
N SER A 82 -2.98 4.20 -15.84
CA SER A 82 -2.25 2.98 -15.48
C SER A 82 -1.09 3.24 -14.52
N GLU A 83 -0.33 4.32 -14.72
CA GLU A 83 0.77 4.69 -13.84
C GLU A 83 0.28 5.09 -12.44
N ALA A 84 -0.87 5.76 -12.33
CA ALA A 84 -1.48 6.07 -11.06
C ALA A 84 -1.96 4.79 -10.35
N LEU A 85 -2.60 3.86 -11.07
CA LEU A 85 -3.02 2.58 -10.52
C LEU A 85 -1.81 1.75 -10.09
N ARG A 86 -0.74 1.72 -10.86
CA ARG A 86 0.52 1.07 -10.50
C ARG A 86 1.11 1.66 -9.21
N THR A 87 1.18 2.98 -9.11
CA THR A 87 1.71 3.67 -7.94
C THR A 87 0.91 3.33 -6.69
N PHE A 88 -0.41 3.36 -6.75
CA PHE A 88 -1.29 2.96 -5.65
C PHE A 88 -1.11 1.47 -5.30
N ALA A 89 -1.05 0.59 -6.29
CA ALA A 89 -0.92 -0.84 -6.09
C ALA A 89 0.40 -1.24 -5.38
N LEU A 90 1.48 -0.46 -5.50
CA LEU A 90 2.73 -0.71 -4.78
C LEU A 90 2.56 -0.71 -3.25
N TYR A 91 1.59 0.02 -2.73
CA TYR A 91 1.26 0.09 -1.30
C TYR A 91 0.15 -0.90 -0.89
N ASN A 92 -0.33 -1.70 -1.83
CA ASN A 92 -1.45 -2.63 -1.69
C ASN A 92 -1.17 -3.97 -2.42
N LYS A 93 0.10 -4.40 -2.55
CA LYS A 93 0.43 -5.64 -3.28
C LYS A 93 -0.04 -6.89 -2.55
N ASP A 94 0.58 -7.17 -1.43
CA ASP A 94 0.29 -8.29 -0.55
C ASP A 94 1.01 -8.08 0.79
N LEU A 95 0.78 -8.99 1.74
CA LEU A 95 1.38 -8.94 3.08
C LEU A 95 2.69 -9.75 3.18
N GLY A 96 3.25 -10.14 2.06
CA GLY A 96 4.47 -10.94 1.98
C GLY A 96 4.22 -12.44 2.05
N GLN A 97 5.30 -13.20 2.24
CA GLN A 97 5.23 -14.65 2.29
C GLN A 97 4.41 -15.13 3.48
N ASN A 98 3.49 -16.05 3.23
CA ASN A 98 2.69 -16.72 4.24
C ASN A 98 2.48 -18.20 3.86
N GLY A 99 1.68 -18.94 4.62
CA GLY A 99 1.37 -20.34 4.34
C GLY A 99 0.60 -20.61 3.04
N HIS A 100 0.18 -19.58 2.32
CA HIS A 100 -0.58 -19.67 1.06
C HIS A 100 0.28 -19.43 -0.18
N GLY A 101 1.60 -19.28 -0.05
CA GLY A 101 2.51 -19.19 -1.20
C GLY A 101 3.46 -18.00 -1.16
N PHE A 102 4.18 -17.82 -2.27
CA PHE A 102 5.12 -16.72 -2.45
C PHE A 102 4.37 -15.48 -2.92
N ARG A 103 4.39 -14.44 -2.10
CA ARG A 103 3.72 -13.18 -2.36
C ARG A 103 4.68 -12.03 -2.13
N ARG A 104 4.52 -10.96 -2.90
CA ARG A 104 5.35 -9.78 -2.77
C ARG A 104 4.74 -8.80 -1.78
N GLU A 105 5.55 -8.43 -0.79
CA GLU A 105 5.15 -7.50 0.26
C GLU A 105 4.89 -6.10 -0.29
N GLU A 106 3.84 -5.45 0.18
CA GLU A 106 3.56 -4.06 -0.17
C GLU A 106 4.70 -3.14 0.26
N GLY A 107 5.08 -2.23 -0.63
CA GLY A 107 6.15 -1.26 -0.37
C GLY A 107 7.55 -1.87 -0.28
N GLU A 108 7.78 -3.12 -0.70
CA GLU A 108 9.11 -3.76 -0.61
C GLU A 108 10.21 -2.96 -1.32
N GLU A 109 9.85 -2.22 -2.37
CA GLU A 109 10.75 -1.36 -3.12
C GLU A 109 11.24 -0.15 -2.32
N LEU A 110 10.60 0.13 -1.19
CA LEU A 110 10.91 1.27 -0.32
C LEU A 110 11.80 0.88 0.87
N LYS A 111 12.12 -0.41 1.06
CA LYS A 111 12.82 -0.90 2.26
C LYS A 111 14.17 -0.22 2.48
N ASP A 112 14.95 -0.04 1.43
CA ASP A 112 16.29 0.56 1.56
C ASP A 112 16.21 2.05 1.92
N ILE A 113 15.32 2.80 1.26
CA ILE A 113 15.09 4.22 1.57
C ILE A 113 14.50 4.37 2.98
N ALA A 114 13.55 3.52 3.36
CA ALA A 114 12.97 3.51 4.69
C ALA A 114 14.02 3.27 5.79
N ALA A 115 14.88 2.28 5.59
CA ALA A 115 15.97 1.97 6.52
C ALA A 115 16.99 3.11 6.65
N ALA A 116 17.34 3.79 5.55
CA ALA A 116 18.22 4.95 5.56
C ALA A 116 17.57 6.17 6.22
N ALA A 117 16.30 6.44 5.92
CA ALA A 117 15.55 7.55 6.50
C ALA A 117 15.47 7.45 8.03
N VAL A 118 15.14 6.27 8.57
CA VAL A 118 15.08 6.01 10.02
C VAL A 118 16.44 6.20 10.71
N LYS A 119 17.56 6.03 9.98
CA LYS A 119 18.92 6.32 10.47
C LYS A 119 19.31 7.81 10.38
N GLY A 120 18.41 8.66 9.89
CA GLY A 120 18.65 10.10 9.79
C GLY A 120 19.28 10.56 8.47
N ASP A 121 19.32 9.71 7.44
CA ASP A 121 19.76 10.14 6.11
C ASP A 121 18.77 11.15 5.52
N ARG A 122 19.22 12.39 5.39
CA ARG A 122 18.39 13.50 4.92
C ARG A 122 17.85 13.28 3.52
N LYS A 123 18.66 12.72 2.61
CA LYS A 123 18.23 12.46 1.22
C LYS A 123 17.16 11.37 1.18
N ALA A 124 17.31 10.34 2.01
CA ALA A 124 16.30 9.30 2.12
C ALA A 124 14.97 9.84 2.70
N ILE A 125 15.04 10.75 3.68
CA ILE A 125 13.85 11.43 4.22
C ILE A 125 13.16 12.29 3.12
N GLU A 126 13.93 13.03 2.33
CA GLU A 126 13.42 13.81 1.20
C GLU A 126 12.82 12.91 0.10
N GLU A 127 13.39 11.72 -0.11
CA GLU A 127 12.84 10.73 -1.04
C GLU A 127 11.52 10.13 -0.53
N ILE A 128 11.39 9.84 0.77
CA ILE A 128 10.11 9.45 1.38
C ILE A 128 9.03 10.52 1.11
N ASN A 129 9.37 11.81 1.25
CA ASN A 129 8.44 12.89 0.90
C ASN A 129 7.97 12.81 -0.56
N THR A 130 8.92 12.59 -1.47
CA THR A 130 8.62 12.45 -2.89
C THR A 130 7.66 11.28 -3.15
N LYS A 131 7.87 10.14 -2.49
CA LYS A 131 6.98 8.98 -2.58
C LYS A 131 5.58 9.28 -2.04
N CYS A 132 5.47 10.00 -0.93
CA CYS A 132 4.17 10.42 -0.38
C CYS A 132 3.42 11.34 -1.36
N ILE A 133 4.10 12.34 -1.95
CA ILE A 133 3.51 13.23 -2.95
C ILE A 133 3.05 12.44 -4.19
N GLN A 134 3.87 11.50 -4.68
CA GLN A 134 3.51 10.63 -5.80
C GLN A 134 2.26 9.79 -5.49
N LEU A 135 2.18 9.20 -4.30
CA LEU A 135 1.03 8.42 -3.87
C LEU A 135 -0.25 9.28 -3.81
N LYS A 136 -0.16 10.47 -3.20
CA LYS A 136 -1.30 11.40 -3.13
C LYS A 136 -1.82 11.78 -4.51
N ASN A 137 -0.92 12.19 -5.40
CA ASN A 137 -1.28 12.56 -6.77
C ASN A 137 -1.91 11.39 -7.55
N ALA A 138 -1.37 10.18 -7.38
CA ALA A 138 -1.94 8.99 -7.97
C ALA A 138 -3.37 8.72 -7.46
N CYS A 139 -3.60 8.84 -6.16
CA CYS A 139 -4.94 8.68 -5.59
C CYS A 139 -5.92 9.75 -6.09
N ASP A 140 -5.48 11.00 -6.23
CA ASP A 140 -6.32 12.08 -6.76
C ASP A 140 -6.73 11.83 -8.22
N LEU A 141 -5.80 11.37 -9.07
CA LEU A 141 -6.08 10.97 -10.44
C LEU A 141 -7.08 9.81 -10.51
N LEU A 142 -6.89 8.77 -9.69
CA LEU A 142 -7.77 7.61 -9.65
C LEU A 142 -9.17 7.98 -9.15
N LEU A 143 -9.29 8.78 -8.10
CA LEU A 143 -10.58 9.24 -7.58
C LEU A 143 -11.37 10.10 -8.59
N ALA A 144 -10.67 10.78 -9.50
CA ALA A 144 -11.26 11.59 -10.57
C ALA A 144 -11.58 10.76 -11.83
N ASP A 145 -11.07 9.53 -11.95
CA ASP A 145 -11.27 8.69 -13.12
C ASP A 145 -12.72 8.28 -13.31
N LYS A 146 -13.17 8.29 -14.56
CA LYS A 146 -14.55 7.93 -14.94
C LYS A 146 -14.60 6.80 -15.96
N SER A 147 -13.46 6.30 -16.41
CA SER A 147 -13.37 5.26 -17.43
C SER A 147 -13.76 3.89 -16.89
N ASN A 148 -13.37 3.57 -15.65
CA ASN A 148 -13.77 2.36 -14.94
C ASN A 148 -14.36 2.69 -13.56
N LYS A 149 -15.62 3.09 -13.54
CA LYS A 149 -16.32 3.54 -12.33
C LYS A 149 -16.45 2.45 -11.26
N GLU A 150 -16.60 1.20 -11.66
CA GLU A 150 -16.74 0.08 -10.72
C GLU A 150 -15.40 -0.19 -10.02
N LEU A 151 -14.29 -0.18 -10.74
CA LEU A 151 -12.96 -0.28 -10.14
C LEU A 151 -12.75 0.85 -9.12
N ILE A 152 -13.02 2.09 -9.51
CA ILE A 152 -12.83 3.24 -8.60
C ILE A 152 -13.76 3.16 -7.39
N ARG A 153 -14.99 2.69 -7.55
CA ARG A 153 -15.92 2.44 -6.45
C ARG A 153 -15.36 1.42 -5.46
N GLU A 154 -14.83 0.31 -5.95
CA GLU A 154 -14.24 -0.73 -5.10
C GLU A 154 -12.97 -0.24 -4.39
N LEU A 155 -12.09 0.49 -5.08
CA LEU A 155 -10.84 0.99 -4.52
C LEU A 155 -11.00 2.20 -3.60
N ARG A 156 -12.13 2.90 -3.66
CA ARG A 156 -12.33 4.20 -3.02
C ARG A 156 -11.93 4.26 -1.53
N PRO A 157 -12.29 3.30 -0.66
CA PRO A 157 -11.90 3.35 0.74
C PRO A 157 -10.38 3.35 0.93
N TRP A 158 -9.69 2.47 0.21
CA TRP A 158 -8.23 2.37 0.26
C TRP A 158 -7.52 3.57 -0.41
N LEU A 159 -8.11 4.16 -1.45
CA LEU A 159 -7.60 5.40 -2.05
C LEU A 159 -7.65 6.57 -1.06
N LEU A 160 -8.74 6.69 -0.29
CA LEU A 160 -8.85 7.72 0.74
C LEU A 160 -7.85 7.48 1.88
N GLN A 161 -7.67 6.24 2.32
CA GLN A 161 -6.68 5.89 3.34
C GLN A 161 -5.25 6.12 2.86
N ALA A 162 -4.94 5.82 1.59
CA ALA A 162 -3.65 6.11 0.99
C ALA A 162 -3.35 7.62 0.93
N LYS A 163 -4.36 8.46 0.71
CA LYS A 163 -4.21 9.93 0.80
C LYS A 163 -3.87 10.37 2.22
N ASN A 164 -4.57 9.85 3.22
CA ASN A 164 -4.27 10.13 4.63
C ASN A 164 -2.83 9.69 4.97
N LEU A 165 -2.42 8.49 4.54
CA LEU A 165 -1.04 8.01 4.70
C LEU A 165 -0.02 8.95 4.06
N ALA A 166 -0.30 9.44 2.85
CA ALA A 166 0.58 10.38 2.15
C ALA A 166 0.65 11.75 2.84
N ASP A 167 -0.47 12.29 3.30
CA ASP A 167 -0.53 13.56 4.05
C ASP A 167 0.17 13.44 5.41
N TYR A 168 0.00 12.31 6.10
CA TYR A 168 0.75 12.00 7.31
C TYR A 168 2.25 11.97 7.02
N GLY A 169 2.67 11.28 5.95
CA GLY A 169 4.06 11.17 5.55
C GLY A 169 4.71 12.50 5.24
N THR A 170 4.08 13.36 4.45
CA THR A 170 4.61 14.71 4.15
C THR A 170 4.72 15.56 5.42
N THR A 171 3.75 15.48 6.32
CA THR A 171 3.78 16.20 7.60
C THR A 171 4.95 15.72 8.49
N VAL A 172 5.12 14.41 8.63
CA VAL A 172 6.19 13.81 9.42
C VAL A 172 7.58 14.12 8.84
N VAL A 173 7.72 14.12 7.51
CA VAL A 173 8.96 14.54 6.86
C VAL A 173 9.29 15.99 7.18
N MET A 174 8.30 16.89 7.11
CA MET A 174 8.50 18.31 7.47
C MET A 174 8.90 18.47 8.94
N MET A 175 8.40 17.67 9.87
CA MET A 175 8.83 17.65 11.28
C MET A 175 10.31 17.26 11.42
N ASN A 176 10.83 16.36 10.58
CA ASN A 176 12.23 15.92 10.62
C ASN A 176 13.20 16.89 9.92
N LEU A 177 12.74 17.62 8.91
CA LEU A 177 13.58 18.51 8.10
C LEU A 177 13.52 19.99 8.54
N GLY A 178 12.47 20.37 9.30
CA GLY A 178 12.23 21.73 9.73
C GLY A 178 13.05 22.15 10.95
N ASN A 179 13.47 23.43 10.99
CA ASN A 179 14.28 24.00 12.08
C ASN A 179 13.52 25.05 12.92
N ASN A 180 12.20 25.19 12.79
CA ASN A 180 11.42 26.25 13.43
C ASN A 180 10.46 25.69 14.47
N ILE A 181 10.62 26.12 15.74
CA ILE A 181 9.82 25.68 16.89
C ILE A 181 8.32 25.92 16.71
N ILE A 182 7.93 27.09 16.20
CA ILE A 182 6.50 27.44 16.01
C ILE A 182 5.87 26.52 14.97
N ASN A 183 6.62 26.22 13.92
CA ASN A 183 6.15 25.33 12.85
C ASN A 183 6.04 23.88 13.34
N PHE A 184 6.94 23.41 14.23
CA PHE A 184 6.92 22.05 14.75
C PHE A 184 5.62 21.73 15.49
N ASN A 185 5.15 22.60 16.38
CA ASN A 185 3.92 22.37 17.13
C ASN A 185 2.69 22.28 16.21
N ASN A 186 2.63 23.10 15.16
CA ASN A 186 1.55 23.03 14.18
C ASN A 186 1.61 21.69 13.40
N LEU A 187 2.78 21.28 12.96
CA LEU A 187 2.98 20.00 12.26
C LEU A 187 2.67 18.81 13.18
N TYR A 188 3.04 18.88 14.46
CA TYR A 188 2.69 17.86 15.44
C TYR A 188 1.17 17.70 15.57
N GLN A 189 0.43 18.82 15.75
CA GLN A 189 -1.03 18.77 15.82
C GLN A 189 -1.67 18.27 14.53
N GLN A 190 -1.12 18.68 13.38
CA GLN A 190 -1.56 18.17 12.08
C GLN A 190 -1.33 16.67 11.95
N ALA A 191 -0.15 16.16 12.33
CA ALA A 191 0.15 14.73 12.29
C ALA A 191 -0.82 13.93 13.18
N LYS A 192 -1.11 14.41 14.40
CA LYS A 192 -2.08 13.79 15.31
C LYS A 192 -3.49 13.76 14.71
N SER A 193 -3.94 14.90 14.14
CA SER A 193 -5.26 14.97 13.49
C SER A 193 -5.37 14.01 12.29
N ILE A 194 -4.29 13.84 11.48
CA ILE A 194 -4.30 12.88 10.38
C ILE A 194 -4.35 11.45 10.92
N GLN A 195 -3.63 11.13 12.00
CA GLN A 195 -3.71 9.81 12.64
C GLN A 195 -5.14 9.49 13.10
N GLU A 196 -5.85 10.48 13.69
CA GLU A 196 -7.27 10.33 14.04
C GLU A 196 -8.15 10.04 12.81
N GLN A 197 -7.95 10.78 11.71
CA GLN A 197 -8.68 10.56 10.46
C GLN A 197 -8.40 9.17 9.88
N MET A 198 -7.14 8.70 9.93
CA MET A 198 -6.78 7.35 9.51
C MET A 198 -7.49 6.29 10.34
N PHE A 199 -7.54 6.47 11.65
CA PHE A 199 -8.22 5.57 12.57
C PHE A 199 -9.75 5.55 12.36
N GLU A 200 -10.36 6.71 12.20
CA GLU A 200 -11.81 6.83 11.91
C GLU A 200 -12.17 6.13 10.60
N LEU A 201 -11.38 6.34 9.56
CA LEU A 201 -11.60 5.70 8.27
C LEU A 201 -11.38 4.17 8.35
N GLU A 202 -10.32 3.73 9.04
CA GLU A 202 -10.06 2.32 9.28
C GLU A 202 -11.24 1.63 9.96
N ASN A 203 -11.81 2.28 10.99
CA ASN A 203 -12.92 1.72 11.75
C ASN A 203 -14.30 1.97 11.13
N SER A 204 -14.39 2.71 10.04
CA SER A 204 -15.66 2.97 9.34
C SER A 204 -16.21 1.78 8.59
N ASP A 205 -15.36 0.83 8.20
CA ASP A 205 -15.78 -0.38 7.49
C ASP A 205 -16.16 -1.49 8.49
N VAL A 206 -17.46 -1.68 8.67
CA VAL A 206 -18.05 -2.68 9.57
C VAL A 206 -18.60 -3.91 8.85
N ARG A 207 -18.40 -4.02 7.53
CA ARG A 207 -18.92 -5.14 6.72
C ARG A 207 -18.43 -6.50 7.21
N HIS A 208 -17.24 -6.52 7.78
CA HIS A 208 -16.56 -7.74 8.23
C HIS A 208 -16.23 -7.65 9.72
N ALA A 209 -17.18 -8.02 10.58
CA ALA A 209 -17.05 -7.91 12.04
C ALA A 209 -15.79 -8.56 12.64
N LEU A 210 -15.24 -9.61 11.99
CA LEU A 210 -14.02 -10.29 12.45
C LEU A 210 -12.73 -9.65 11.93
N GLN A 211 -12.81 -8.86 10.86
CA GLN A 211 -11.67 -8.19 10.22
C GLN A 211 -12.13 -6.84 9.68
N PRO A 212 -12.60 -5.95 10.57
CA PRO A 212 -12.98 -4.61 10.14
C PRO A 212 -11.73 -3.81 9.76
N GLY A 213 -11.93 -2.82 8.93
CA GLY A 213 -10.89 -1.84 8.70
C GLY A 213 -10.52 -1.61 7.24
N ILE A 214 -9.70 -0.59 7.04
CA ILE A 214 -9.13 -0.18 5.75
C ILE A 214 -7.67 0.16 5.99
N LYS A 215 -6.76 -0.69 5.54
CA LYS A 215 -5.32 -0.56 5.77
C LYS A 215 -4.53 -0.44 4.48
N VAL A 216 -3.51 0.42 4.48
CA VAL A 216 -2.62 0.69 3.35
C VAL A 216 -1.19 0.87 3.83
N GLY A 217 -0.23 0.27 3.14
CA GLY A 217 1.20 0.48 3.38
C GLY A 217 1.71 -0.01 4.73
N THR A 218 1.06 -1.03 5.31
CA THR A 218 1.28 -1.49 6.69
C THR A 218 2.61 -2.20 6.90
N LYS A 219 3.29 -2.66 5.84
CA LYS A 219 4.54 -3.41 5.95
C LYS A 219 5.80 -2.54 5.95
N VAL A 220 5.80 -1.45 5.19
CA VAL A 220 7.00 -0.61 5.06
C VAL A 220 6.70 0.86 5.32
N MET A 221 5.78 1.47 4.57
CA MET A 221 5.60 2.93 4.63
C MET A 221 5.06 3.38 5.99
N LEU A 222 3.95 2.85 6.45
CA LEU A 222 3.32 3.27 7.71
C LEU A 222 4.25 3.08 8.93
N PRO A 223 4.90 1.90 9.13
CA PRO A 223 5.86 1.74 10.24
C PRO A 223 7.06 2.70 10.16
N THR A 224 7.52 3.01 8.94
CA THR A 224 8.60 3.99 8.73
C THR A 224 8.17 5.38 9.17
N LEU A 225 6.97 5.82 8.77
CA LEU A 225 6.43 7.13 9.14
C LEU A 225 6.20 7.24 10.65
N HIS A 226 5.68 6.20 11.30
CA HIS A 226 5.56 6.18 12.76
C HIS A 226 6.92 6.31 13.46
N LYS A 227 7.94 5.63 12.95
CA LYS A 227 9.30 5.74 13.50
C LYS A 227 9.87 7.14 13.29
N LEU A 228 9.71 7.74 12.12
CA LEU A 228 10.13 9.12 11.85
C LEU A 228 9.37 10.14 12.71
N PHE A 229 8.08 9.93 12.95
CA PHE A 229 7.30 10.75 13.88
C PHE A 229 7.88 10.70 15.29
N SER A 230 8.11 9.50 15.83
CA SER A 230 8.71 9.33 17.15
C SER A 230 10.07 10.03 17.26
N ILE A 231 10.95 9.84 16.27
CA ILE A 231 12.28 10.48 16.22
C ILE A 231 12.16 12.00 16.24
N ALA A 232 11.26 12.57 15.43
CA ALA A 232 11.07 14.02 15.38
C ALA A 232 10.59 14.58 16.71
N VAL A 233 9.63 13.92 17.37
CA VAL A 233 9.09 14.33 18.65
C VAL A 233 10.14 14.19 19.77
N ASP A 234 10.89 13.11 19.83
CA ASP A 234 11.96 12.90 20.81
C ASP A 234 13.04 13.97 20.69
N ASN A 235 13.46 14.29 19.47
CA ASN A 235 14.44 15.34 19.20
C ASN A 235 13.92 16.72 19.66
N TYR A 236 12.67 17.03 19.34
CA TYR A 236 12.05 18.27 19.75
C TYR A 236 11.93 18.39 21.29
N ASN A 237 11.46 17.34 21.96
CA ASN A 237 11.35 17.29 23.42
C ASN A 237 12.70 17.52 24.09
N LYS A 238 13.75 16.83 23.59
CA LYS A 238 15.12 16.96 24.11
C LYS A 238 15.67 18.37 23.94
N GLN A 239 15.43 19.01 22.81
CA GLN A 239 15.95 20.35 22.50
C GLN A 239 15.22 21.46 23.27
N ASN A 240 13.94 21.30 23.56
CA ASN A 240 13.07 22.35 24.09
C ASN A 240 12.59 22.09 25.52
N GLY A 241 12.98 20.97 26.15
CA GLY A 241 12.54 20.62 27.50
C GLY A 241 11.04 20.34 27.59
N THR A 242 10.42 19.88 26.49
CA THR A 242 8.98 19.56 26.42
C THR A 242 8.74 18.06 26.64
N ASN A 243 7.47 17.66 26.76
CA ASN A 243 7.08 16.27 26.95
C ASN A 243 5.87 15.91 26.06
N LEU A 244 5.98 16.18 24.75
CA LEU A 244 4.98 15.77 23.78
C LEU A 244 5.00 14.24 23.62
N SER A 245 3.82 13.62 23.44
CA SER A 245 3.73 12.18 23.17
C SER A 245 4.36 11.84 21.83
N ASN A 246 5.33 10.92 21.84
CA ASN A 246 5.98 10.38 20.65
C ASN A 246 5.31 9.10 20.13
N VAL A 247 4.22 8.68 20.76
CA VAL A 247 3.46 7.49 20.35
C VAL A 247 2.57 7.87 19.17
N ALA A 248 2.70 7.15 18.08
CA ALA A 248 1.70 7.14 17.03
C ALA A 248 0.51 6.35 17.58
N GLU A 249 -0.51 7.07 18.04
CA GLU A 249 -1.79 6.47 18.43
C GLU A 249 -2.44 5.94 17.14
N TYR A 250 -3.17 4.85 17.22
CA TYR A 250 -3.86 4.23 16.08
C TYR A 250 -2.94 3.40 15.14
N MET A 251 -2.52 2.25 15.63
CA MET A 251 -1.98 1.15 14.82
C MET A 251 -2.91 -0.07 14.83
#